data_df0e0d9393a11565664ac89f40c6f495
#
_entry.id   df0e0d9393a11565664ac89f40c6f495
#
_cell.length_a   1.000
_cell.length_b   1.000
_cell.length_c   1.000
_cell.angle_alpha   90.00
_cell.angle_beta   90.00
_cell.angle_gamma   90.00
#
_symmetry.space_group_name_H-M   'P 1'
#
loop_
_entity.id
_entity.type
_entity.pdbx_description
1 polymer ?
#
loop_
_entity_poly.entity_id
_entity_poly.type
_entity_poly.pdbx_seq_one_letter_code
_entity_poly.pdbx_strand_id
1 'polypeptide(L)'
;MSKKKPTPGGRAKKKAEVSLVRSSAAEYLTFVAASGQGGVEAVYADENVWLTQKMMGLLYDVETHTVNYHLKKVFEDGELEAGSVIRNFRITAADGKTYDTQHYNLSAIIAVGYKVNSERAVQFRKWATGIIESFTIKGF
;
A
#
# COMPACT_ATOMS: atom_id res chain seq x y z
N MET A 1 -11.03 -20.62 5.75
CA MET A 1 -10.49 -20.84 5.83
C MET A 1 -9.77 -21.04 6.12
N SER A 2 -9.49 -20.67 6.18
CA SER A 2 -8.74 -20.92 6.39
C SER A 2 -8.04 -21.05 6.77
N LYS A 3 -7.69 -21.03 6.98
CA LYS A 3 -7.04 -21.19 7.29
C LYS A 3 -6.15 -21.46 7.54
N LYS A 4 -5.64 -21.48 7.59
CA LYS A 4 -4.89 -21.73 7.67
C LYS A 4 -4.07 -21.86 8.17
N LYS A 5 -3.42 -21.93 8.47
CA LYS A 5 -2.74 -21.98 8.98
C LYS A 5 -1.74 -22.21 9.35
N PRO A 6 -1.20 -22.04 9.54
CA PRO A 6 -0.05 -21.92 9.85
C PRO A 6 0.73 -22.89 10.08
N THR A 7 1.41 -23.01 9.83
CA THR A 7 2.16 -23.83 9.96
C THR A 7 3.17 -23.77 10.70
N PRO A 8 3.45 -24.26 11.39
CA PRO A 8 4.32 -24.20 12.30
C PRO A 8 5.60 -24.34 11.85
N GLY A 9 6.10 -24.57 11.50
CA GLY A 9 7.18 -24.54 11.11
C GLY A 9 8.27 -24.32 11.75
N GLY A 10 8.81 -24.47 12.28
CA GLY A 10 9.86 -24.20 12.93
C GLY A 10 10.84 -23.30 12.43
N ARG A 11 10.66 -22.58 11.54
CA ARG A 11 11.62 -21.63 11.14
C ARG A 11 11.23 -20.35 11.72
N ALA A 12 11.44 -20.14 12.96
CA ALA A 12 11.00 -18.97 13.67
C ALA A 12 11.45 -17.68 13.00
N LYS A 13 12.70 -17.65 12.55
CA LYS A 13 13.21 -16.46 11.93
C LYS A 13 12.50 -16.11 10.65
N LYS A 14 12.33 -17.09 9.79
CA LYS A 14 11.65 -16.89 8.55
C LYS A 14 10.19 -16.53 8.77
N LYS A 15 9.60 -17.16 9.76
CA LYS A 15 8.24 -16.90 10.11
C LYS A 15 8.06 -15.47 10.58
N ALA A 16 9.02 -14.94 11.34
CA ALA A 16 8.94 -13.59 11.82
C ALA A 16 8.98 -12.59 10.68
N GLU A 17 9.85 -12.81 9.70
CA GLU A 17 9.95 -11.94 8.57
C GLU A 17 8.65 -11.91 7.78
N VAL A 18 8.08 -13.07 7.53
CA VAL A 18 6.83 -13.16 6.79
C VAL A 18 5.72 -12.47 7.57
N SER A 19 5.71 -12.65 8.89
CA SER A 19 4.72 -12.01 9.73
C SER A 19 4.78 -10.51 9.67
N LEU A 20 5.98 -9.95 9.67
CA LEU A 20 6.12 -8.50 9.63
C LEU A 20 5.56 -7.93 8.34
N VAL A 21 5.85 -8.57 7.22
CA VAL A 21 5.34 -8.11 5.94
C VAL A 21 3.82 -8.19 5.93
N ARG A 22 3.26 -9.29 6.41
CA ARG A 22 1.82 -9.44 6.46
C ARG A 22 1.17 -8.43 7.37
N SER A 23 1.79 -8.17 8.52
CA SER A 23 1.25 -7.22 9.47
C SER A 23 1.17 -5.83 8.87
N SER A 24 2.21 -5.43 8.16
CA SER A 24 2.19 -4.13 7.51
C SER A 24 1.07 -4.01 6.51
N ALA A 25 0.92 -5.02 5.67
CA ALA A 25 -0.13 -5.00 4.66
C ALA A 25 -1.50 -5.06 5.31
N ALA A 26 -1.65 -5.92 6.31
CA ALA A 26 -2.93 -6.06 6.99
C ALA A 26 -3.31 -4.78 7.71
N GLU A 27 -2.35 -4.14 8.35
CA GLU A 27 -2.63 -2.90 9.05
C GLU A 27 -2.96 -1.78 8.08
N TYR A 28 -2.31 -1.76 6.92
CA TYR A 28 -2.66 -0.78 5.92
C TYR A 28 -4.09 -1.01 5.41
N LEU A 29 -4.46 -2.26 5.19
CA LEU A 29 -5.83 -2.57 4.79
C LEU A 29 -6.81 -2.12 5.86
N THR A 30 -6.45 -2.30 7.12
CA THR A 30 -7.28 -1.85 8.22
C THR A 30 -7.40 -0.32 8.21
N PHE A 31 -6.30 0.36 7.95
CA PHE A 31 -6.32 1.82 7.85
C PHE A 31 -7.26 2.28 6.73
N VAL A 32 -7.15 1.64 5.57
CA VAL A 32 -7.99 1.99 4.43
C VAL A 32 -9.47 1.78 4.77
N ALA A 33 -9.78 0.66 5.41
CA ALA A 33 -11.16 0.36 5.79
C ALA A 33 -11.67 1.37 6.82
N ALA A 34 -10.83 1.68 7.80
CA ALA A 34 -11.22 2.60 8.87
C ALA A 34 -11.32 4.03 8.37
N SER A 35 -10.72 4.32 7.22
CA SER A 35 -10.76 5.69 6.69
C SER A 35 -12.17 6.11 6.31
N GLY A 36 -13.06 5.17 6.12
CA GLY A 36 -14.42 5.48 5.74
C GLY A 36 -14.56 6.02 4.33
N GLN A 37 -13.55 5.84 3.52
CA GLN A 37 -13.54 6.37 2.19
C GLN A 37 -14.11 5.32 1.25
N GLY A 38 -15.37 5.42 0.94
CA GLY A 38 -15.98 4.47 0.02
C GLY A 38 -15.31 4.55 -1.33
N GLY A 39 -15.13 3.42 -1.96
CA GLY A 39 -14.56 3.40 -3.29
C GLY A 39 -13.06 3.16 -3.34
N VAL A 40 -12.38 3.18 -2.22
CA VAL A 40 -10.96 2.82 -2.23
C VAL A 40 -10.87 1.31 -2.26
N GLU A 41 -10.31 0.78 -3.33
CA GLU A 41 -10.17 -0.65 -3.50
C GLU A 41 -8.70 -1.00 -3.65
N ALA A 42 -8.23 -1.90 -2.83
CA ALA A 42 -6.84 -2.32 -2.86
C ALA A 42 -6.73 -3.72 -3.40
N VAL A 43 -5.66 -3.97 -4.14
CA VAL A 43 -5.32 -5.33 -4.54
C VAL A 43 -4.27 -5.83 -3.55
N TYR A 44 -4.48 -7.01 -3.01
CA TYR A 44 -3.50 -7.63 -2.13
C TYR A 44 -2.89 -8.80 -2.87
N ALA A 45 -1.62 -8.71 -3.17
CA ALA A 45 -0.91 -9.75 -3.93
C ALA A 45 0.55 -9.76 -3.49
N ASP A 46 1.10 -10.98 -3.40
CA ASP A 46 2.51 -11.17 -3.01
C ASP A 46 2.84 -10.46 -1.72
N GLU A 47 1.92 -10.55 -0.77
CA GLU A 47 2.07 -9.96 0.56
C GLU A 47 2.35 -8.46 0.50
N ASN A 48 1.75 -7.81 -0.47
CA ASN A 48 1.86 -6.37 -0.62
C ASN A 48 0.50 -5.81 -0.98
N VAL A 49 0.35 -4.52 -0.78
CA VAL A 49 -0.89 -3.82 -1.11
C VAL A 49 -0.62 -2.95 -2.32
N TRP A 50 -1.54 -2.97 -3.28
CA TRP A 50 -1.38 -2.25 -4.54
C TRP A 50 -2.60 -1.36 -4.77
N LEU A 51 -2.36 -0.11 -5.12
CA LEU A 51 -3.42 0.84 -5.45
C LEU A 51 -3.15 1.50 -6.79
N THR A 52 -4.22 1.85 -7.49
CA THR A 52 -4.09 2.70 -8.67
C THR A 52 -3.89 4.14 -8.22
N GLN A 53 -3.50 5.00 -9.14
CA GLN A 53 -3.38 6.43 -8.83
C GLN A 53 -4.73 7.00 -8.39
N LYS A 54 -5.80 6.56 -9.05
CA LYS A 54 -7.13 7.03 -8.69
C LYS A 54 -7.48 6.65 -7.26
N MET A 55 -7.15 5.43 -6.87
CA MET A 55 -7.43 4.98 -5.50
C MET A 55 -6.59 5.72 -4.48
N MET A 56 -5.34 6.04 -4.83
CA MET A 56 -4.52 6.86 -3.95
C MET A 56 -5.11 8.26 -3.78
N GLY A 57 -5.66 8.81 -4.87
CA GLY A 57 -6.32 10.10 -4.77
C GLY A 57 -7.49 10.07 -3.80
N LEU A 58 -8.29 9.01 -3.87
CA LEU A 58 -9.40 8.84 -2.93
C LEU A 58 -8.89 8.66 -1.51
N LEU A 59 -7.84 7.86 -1.35
CA LEU A 59 -7.29 7.60 -0.03
C LEU A 59 -6.79 8.87 0.65
N TYR A 60 -6.09 9.72 -0.10
CA TYR A 60 -5.48 10.93 0.45
C TYR A 60 -6.35 12.18 0.26
N ASP A 61 -7.50 12.03 -0.39
CA ASP A 61 -8.40 13.13 -0.65
C ASP A 61 -7.71 14.22 -1.46
N VAL A 62 -7.06 13.80 -2.54
CA VAL A 62 -6.43 14.71 -3.50
C VAL A 62 -6.78 14.25 -4.91
N GLU A 63 -6.54 15.11 -5.88
CA GLU A 63 -6.84 14.80 -7.27
C GLU A 63 -5.86 13.76 -7.80
N THR A 64 -6.31 12.98 -8.76
CA THR A 64 -5.45 11.96 -9.36
C THR A 64 -4.20 12.57 -9.98
N HIS A 65 -4.32 13.73 -10.61
CA HIS A 65 -3.14 14.34 -11.22
C HIS A 65 -2.12 14.77 -10.17
N THR A 66 -2.57 15.06 -8.95
CA THR A 66 -1.65 15.36 -7.85
C THR A 66 -0.84 14.13 -7.49
N VAL A 67 -1.52 12.97 -7.43
CA VAL A 67 -0.82 11.71 -7.17
C VAL A 67 0.21 11.45 -8.28
N ASN A 68 -0.20 11.64 -9.52
CA ASN A 68 0.69 11.43 -10.65
C ASN A 68 1.92 12.33 -10.58
N TYR A 69 1.72 13.58 -10.21
CA TYR A 69 2.82 14.54 -10.08
C TYR A 69 3.85 14.03 -9.06
N HIS A 70 3.37 13.61 -7.90
CA HIS A 70 4.28 13.17 -6.84
C HIS A 70 4.98 11.86 -7.20
N LEU A 71 4.28 10.96 -7.87
CA LEU A 71 4.92 9.72 -8.31
C LEU A 71 6.04 10.01 -9.29
N LYS A 72 5.79 10.91 -10.24
CA LYS A 72 6.84 11.29 -11.18
C LYS A 72 8.06 11.84 -10.47
N LYS A 73 7.84 12.71 -9.49
CA LYS A 73 8.95 13.28 -8.73
C LYS A 73 9.71 12.22 -7.96
N VAL A 74 8.99 11.28 -7.35
CA VAL A 74 9.62 10.19 -6.61
C VAL A 74 10.57 9.41 -7.51
N PHE A 75 10.12 9.12 -8.74
CA PHE A 75 10.93 8.35 -9.66
C PHE A 75 12.08 9.20 -10.23
N GLU A 76 11.82 10.45 -10.56
CA GLU A 76 12.86 11.34 -11.09
C GLU A 76 13.96 11.56 -10.07
N ASP A 77 13.58 11.67 -8.80
CA ASP A 77 14.55 11.93 -7.74
C ASP A 77 15.27 10.67 -7.27
N GLY A 78 14.91 9.53 -7.81
CA GLY A 78 15.56 8.27 -7.46
C GLY A 78 15.16 7.71 -6.12
N GLU A 79 14.07 8.21 -5.50
CA GLU A 79 13.64 7.67 -4.24
C GLU A 79 13.19 6.22 -4.37
N LEU A 80 12.51 5.92 -5.46
CA LEU A 80 12.08 4.56 -5.75
C LEU A 80 12.29 4.29 -7.23
N GLU A 81 12.48 3.03 -7.54
CA GLU A 81 12.64 2.61 -8.92
C GLU A 81 11.29 2.15 -9.44
N ALA A 82 10.86 2.75 -10.54
CA ALA A 82 9.51 2.49 -11.05
C ALA A 82 9.27 0.99 -11.30
N GLY A 83 10.24 0.33 -11.89
CA GLY A 83 10.09 -1.09 -12.20
C GLY A 83 9.89 -1.98 -10.98
N SER A 84 10.31 -1.51 -9.81
CA SER A 84 10.19 -2.30 -8.59
C SER A 84 8.85 -2.11 -7.91
N VAL A 85 8.16 -1.02 -8.18
CA VAL A 85 6.96 -0.68 -7.42
C VAL A 85 5.69 -0.61 -8.26
N ILE A 86 5.79 -0.81 -9.57
CA ILE A 86 4.64 -0.75 -10.45
C ILE A 86 4.34 -2.13 -11.01
N ARG A 87 3.06 -2.46 -11.08
CA ARG A 87 2.62 -3.74 -11.63
C ARG A 87 1.23 -3.55 -12.22
N ASN A 88 0.97 -4.23 -13.34
CA ASN A 88 -0.34 -4.20 -13.93
C ASN A 88 -1.17 -5.35 -13.41
N PHE A 89 -2.41 -5.07 -13.08
CA PHE A 89 -3.37 -6.10 -12.70
C PHE A 89 -4.56 -5.99 -13.61
N ARG A 90 -5.16 -7.13 -13.89
CA ARG A 90 -6.33 -7.19 -14.74
C ARG A 90 -7.57 -6.97 -13.88
N ILE A 91 -8.29 -5.93 -14.15
CA ILE A 91 -9.46 -5.53 -13.37
C ILE A 91 -10.70 -5.61 -14.26
N THR A 92 -11.76 -6.20 -13.74
CA THR A 92 -13.04 -6.23 -14.45
C THR A 92 -13.84 -5.01 -14.02
N ALA A 93 -14.15 -4.17 -14.98
CA ALA A 93 -14.87 -2.94 -14.70
C ALA A 93 -16.37 -3.17 -14.64
N ALA A 94 -17.11 -2.12 -14.28
CA ALA A 94 -18.56 -2.18 -14.16
C ALA A 94 -19.23 -2.52 -15.49
N ASP A 95 -18.58 -2.19 -16.60
CA ASP A 95 -19.13 -2.51 -17.92
C ASP A 95 -18.90 -3.97 -18.33
N GLY A 96 -18.31 -4.76 -17.44
CA GLY A 96 -18.03 -6.16 -17.70
C GLY A 96 -16.77 -6.41 -18.48
N LYS A 97 -16.09 -5.36 -18.89
CA LYS A 97 -14.84 -5.50 -19.64
C LYS A 97 -13.67 -5.56 -18.71
N THR A 98 -12.58 -6.17 -19.19
CA THR A 98 -11.38 -6.34 -18.40
C THR A 98 -10.30 -5.40 -18.90
N TYR A 99 -9.65 -4.71 -17.99
CA TYR A 99 -8.60 -3.75 -18.34
C TYR A 99 -7.33 -4.06 -17.57
N ASP A 100 -6.19 -3.89 -18.22
CA ASP A 100 -4.92 -3.93 -17.53
C ASP A 100 -4.73 -2.55 -16.88
N THR A 101 -4.63 -2.54 -15.57
CA THR A 101 -4.57 -1.29 -14.84
C THR A 101 -3.28 -1.23 -14.03
N GLN A 102 -2.59 -0.12 -14.16
CA GLN A 102 -1.31 0.07 -13.48
C GLN A 102 -1.54 0.35 -12.00
N HIS A 103 -0.85 -0.42 -11.17
CA HIS A 103 -0.96 -0.30 -9.72
C HIS A 103 0.41 -0.03 -9.13
N TYR A 104 0.43 0.54 -7.94
CA TYR A 104 1.63 0.93 -7.23
C TYR A 104 1.62 0.26 -5.87
N ASN A 105 2.75 -0.25 -5.43
CA ASN A 105 2.80 -1.02 -4.19
C ASN A 105 2.88 -0.12 -2.96
N LEU A 106 2.94 -0.75 -1.79
CA LEU A 106 2.89 -0.03 -0.53
C LEU A 106 4.02 0.99 -0.40
N SER A 107 5.21 0.67 -0.89
CA SER A 107 6.32 1.63 -0.84
C SER A 107 5.99 2.91 -1.58
N ALA A 108 5.40 2.78 -2.75
CA ALA A 108 5.01 3.96 -3.53
C ALA A 108 3.86 4.70 -2.86
N ILE A 109 2.91 3.96 -2.31
CA ILE A 109 1.77 4.56 -1.61
C ILE A 109 2.26 5.39 -0.44
N ILE A 110 3.20 4.86 0.33
CA ILE A 110 3.76 5.57 1.47
C ILE A 110 4.52 6.81 1.01
N ALA A 111 5.32 6.68 -0.05
CA ALA A 111 6.10 7.82 -0.55
C ALA A 111 5.18 8.97 -0.95
N VAL A 112 4.07 8.67 -1.64
CA VAL A 112 3.12 9.70 -2.01
C VAL A 112 2.49 10.30 -0.77
N GLY A 113 2.16 9.49 0.21
CA GLY A 113 1.54 9.97 1.44
C GLY A 113 2.39 10.96 2.20
N TYR A 114 3.71 10.84 2.08
CA TYR A 114 4.61 11.79 2.74
C TYR A 114 4.75 13.09 1.96
N LYS A 115 4.26 13.14 0.73
CA LYS A 115 4.43 14.32 -0.10
C LYS A 115 3.17 15.12 -0.31
N VAL A 116 2.00 14.49 -0.23
CA VAL A 116 0.76 15.22 -0.44
C VAL A 116 0.40 16.02 0.79
N ASN A 117 -0.30 17.13 0.57
CA ASN A 117 -0.66 18.03 1.66
C ASN A 117 -2.16 17.99 1.86
N SER A 118 -2.62 17.06 2.65
CA SER A 118 -4.03 16.94 2.97
C SER A 118 -4.17 16.39 4.39
N GLU A 119 -5.35 16.59 4.98
CA GLU A 119 -5.60 16.12 6.32
C GLU A 119 -5.52 14.61 6.38
N ARG A 120 -6.03 13.95 5.36
CA ARG A 120 -5.98 12.50 5.34
C ARG A 120 -4.54 11.98 5.22
N ALA A 121 -3.71 12.71 4.47
CA ALA A 121 -2.32 12.33 4.36
C ALA A 121 -1.60 12.49 5.71
N VAL A 122 -1.98 13.51 6.49
CA VAL A 122 -1.41 13.66 7.82
C VAL A 122 -1.75 12.45 8.68
N GLN A 123 -3.00 12.00 8.64
CA GLN A 123 -3.41 10.84 9.40
C GLN A 123 -2.67 9.58 8.93
N PHE A 124 -2.50 9.47 7.62
CA PHE A 124 -1.76 8.34 7.05
C PHE A 124 -0.31 8.35 7.54
N ARG A 125 0.33 9.52 7.55
CA ARG A 125 1.71 9.61 7.99
C ARG A 125 1.87 9.23 9.45
N LYS A 126 0.91 9.61 10.28
CA LYS A 126 0.95 9.21 11.68
C LYS A 126 0.86 7.70 11.83
N TRP A 127 -0.03 7.10 11.07
CA TRP A 127 -0.17 5.65 11.10
C TRP A 127 1.11 4.98 10.61
N ALA A 128 1.65 5.45 9.49
CA ALA A 128 2.84 4.85 8.89
C ALA A 128 4.05 4.96 9.81
N THR A 129 4.19 6.10 10.48
CA THR A 129 5.29 6.31 11.40
C THR A 129 5.18 5.34 12.57
N GLY A 130 3.98 5.13 13.07
CA GLY A 130 3.77 4.19 14.15
C GLY A 130 4.15 2.76 13.77
N ILE A 131 3.84 2.37 12.55
CA ILE A 131 4.21 1.03 12.07
C ILE A 131 5.73 0.90 12.00
N ILE A 132 6.39 1.89 11.44
CA ILE A 132 7.84 1.86 11.31
C ILE A 132 8.50 1.80 12.68
N GLU A 133 8.05 2.62 13.61
CA GLU A 133 8.59 2.61 14.96
C GLU A 133 8.38 1.27 15.63
N SER A 134 7.21 0.70 15.43
CA SER A 134 6.89 -0.60 16.01
C SER A 134 7.85 -1.67 15.51
N PHE A 135 8.17 -1.65 14.25
CA PHE A 135 9.13 -2.60 13.69
C PHE A 135 10.52 -2.38 14.29
N THR A 136 10.92 -1.14 14.40
CA THR A 136 12.23 -0.80 14.94
C THR A 136 12.36 -1.25 16.39
N ILE A 137 11.33 -0.98 17.18
CA ILE A 137 11.36 -1.35 18.59
C ILE A 137 11.42 -2.85 18.78
N LYS A 138 10.80 -3.59 17.89
CA LYS A 138 10.79 -5.04 18.01
C LYS A 138 12.09 -5.70 17.63
N GLY A 139 13.11 -4.93 17.50
CA GLY A 139 14.38 -5.57 17.50
C GLY A 139 14.91 -5.98 16.17
N PHE A 140 14.95 -5.12 15.37
CA PHE A 140 15.61 -5.41 14.11
C PHE A 140 17.04 -5.06 14.12
#